data_4796f45348b1c6a4ce2f385b151229b8
#
_entry.id   4796f45348b1c6a4ce2f385b151229b8
#
_cell.length_a   1.000
_cell.length_b   1.000
_cell.length_c   1.000
_cell.angle_alpha   90.00
_cell.angle_beta   90.00
_cell.angle_gamma   90.00
#
_symmetry.space_group_name_H-M   'P 1'
#
loop_
_entity.id
_entity.type
_entity.pdbx_description
1 polymer ?
#
loop_
_entity_poly.entity_id
_entity_poly.type
_entity_poly.pdbx_seq_one_letter_code
_entity_poly.pdbx_strand_id
1 'polypeptide(L)'
;VPVSGKFTDRQRDVYNAVLRVMRGAMTLLRPGISLQAYHVQVGALMTKELIDLGLITAEEVANENPAWPAYKKHFMHGTSHFIGLDVHDVGHWHKPIEAGHVFTVEPGIYIREENLGIRLENDILITEDGFIDLMGHIPLEADEIEAMMAG
;
A
#
# COMPACT_ATOMS: atom_id res chain seq x y z
N VAL A 1 -2.26 -13.51 -5.27
CA VAL A 1 -3.36 -14.26 -5.90
C VAL A 1 -3.86 -15.34 -4.94
N PRO A 2 -5.16 -15.72 -4.96
CA PRO A 2 -5.68 -16.78 -4.13
C PRO A 2 -5.20 -18.14 -4.63
N VAL A 3 -4.64 -18.98 -3.75
CA VAL A 3 -4.13 -20.32 -4.13
C VAL A 3 -5.21 -21.22 -4.72
N SER A 4 -6.47 -21.07 -4.25
CA SER A 4 -7.63 -21.81 -4.74
C SER A 4 -8.18 -21.34 -6.09
N GLY A 5 -7.61 -20.27 -6.67
CA GLY A 5 -8.13 -19.62 -7.88
C GLY A 5 -9.30 -18.66 -7.63
N LYS A 6 -9.82 -18.59 -6.42
CA LYS A 6 -10.90 -17.67 -6.04
C LYS A 6 -10.68 -17.05 -4.67
N PHE A 7 -10.99 -15.76 -4.55
CA PHE A 7 -11.05 -15.11 -3.26
C PHE A 7 -12.30 -15.55 -2.49
N THR A 8 -12.18 -15.76 -1.18
CA THR A 8 -13.36 -15.71 -0.31
C THR A 8 -13.86 -14.28 -0.21
N ASP A 9 -15.10 -14.06 0.25
CA ASP A 9 -15.65 -12.69 0.41
C ASP A 9 -14.71 -11.84 1.29
N ARG A 10 -14.25 -12.36 2.42
CA ARG A 10 -13.35 -11.66 3.32
C ARG A 10 -11.99 -11.36 2.68
N GLN A 11 -11.40 -12.30 1.96
CA GLN A 11 -10.15 -12.08 1.23
C GLN A 11 -10.33 -10.97 0.17
N ARG A 12 -11.45 -10.97 -0.54
CA ARG A 12 -11.77 -9.96 -1.55
C ARG A 12 -11.94 -8.58 -0.92
N ASP A 13 -12.64 -8.49 0.21
CA ASP A 13 -12.82 -7.21 0.91
C ASP A 13 -11.47 -6.61 1.34
N VAL A 14 -10.62 -7.41 1.97
CA VAL A 14 -9.28 -6.98 2.39
C VAL A 14 -8.39 -6.67 1.19
N TYR A 15 -8.42 -7.49 0.14
CA TYR A 15 -7.67 -7.26 -1.10
C TYR A 15 -8.05 -5.92 -1.74
N ASN A 16 -9.34 -5.65 -1.88
CA ASN A 16 -9.83 -4.41 -2.49
C ASN A 16 -9.49 -3.18 -1.62
N ALA A 17 -9.48 -3.32 -0.30
CA ALA A 17 -9.04 -2.25 0.61
C ALA A 17 -7.56 -1.93 0.38
N VAL A 18 -6.68 -2.95 0.33
CA VAL A 18 -5.25 -2.76 0.03
C VAL A 18 -5.06 -2.13 -1.35
N LEU A 19 -5.81 -2.57 -2.36
CA LEU A 19 -5.75 -2.01 -3.72
C LEU A 19 -6.13 -0.53 -3.77
N ARG A 20 -7.17 -0.12 -3.01
CA ARG A 20 -7.54 1.31 -2.91
C ARG A 20 -6.44 2.12 -2.24
N VAL A 21 -5.84 1.61 -1.15
CA VAL A 21 -4.69 2.28 -0.51
C VAL A 21 -3.52 2.39 -1.47
N MET A 22 -3.17 1.32 -2.19
CA MET A 22 -2.08 1.30 -3.17
C MET A 22 -2.27 2.37 -4.25
N ARG A 23 -3.45 2.44 -4.87
CA ARG A 23 -3.78 3.45 -5.88
C ARG A 23 -3.71 4.88 -5.33
N GLY A 24 -4.25 5.09 -4.13
CA GLY A 24 -4.12 6.37 -3.44
C GLY A 24 -2.65 6.73 -3.14
N ALA A 25 -1.86 5.76 -2.67
CA ALA A 25 -0.46 5.93 -2.38
C ALA A 25 0.36 6.32 -3.63
N MET A 26 0.11 5.67 -4.78
CA MET A 26 0.75 6.03 -6.05
C MET A 26 0.54 7.51 -6.41
N THR A 27 -0.66 8.04 -6.21
CA THR A 27 -0.95 9.45 -6.52
C THR A 27 -0.30 10.45 -5.56
N LEU A 28 0.08 10.01 -4.38
CA LEU A 28 0.76 10.82 -3.37
C LEU A 28 2.28 10.90 -3.62
N LEU A 29 2.86 9.91 -4.31
CA LEU A 29 4.28 9.90 -4.69
C LEU A 29 4.52 10.91 -5.81
N ARG A 30 5.15 12.03 -5.48
CA ARG A 30 5.42 13.12 -6.44
C ARG A 30 6.66 13.92 -6.03
N PRO A 31 7.28 14.65 -6.95
CA PRO A 31 8.39 15.54 -6.62
C PRO A 31 8.02 16.53 -5.49
N GLY A 32 8.99 16.79 -4.62
CA GLY A 32 8.87 17.76 -3.53
C GLY A 32 8.33 17.22 -2.21
N ILE A 33 7.68 16.06 -2.18
CA ILE A 33 7.26 15.42 -0.91
C ILE A 33 8.43 14.62 -0.30
N SER A 34 8.54 14.58 1.02
CA SER A 34 9.43 13.63 1.69
C SER A 34 8.76 12.27 1.88
N LEU A 35 9.54 11.18 1.91
CA LEU A 35 9.00 9.84 2.20
C LEU A 35 8.27 9.77 3.53
N GLN A 36 8.72 10.53 4.53
CA GLN A 36 8.04 10.60 5.84
C GLN A 36 6.65 11.25 5.71
N ALA A 37 6.54 12.39 5.03
CA ALA A 37 5.25 13.07 4.84
C ALA A 37 4.30 12.23 3.97
N TYR A 38 4.84 11.56 2.95
CA TYR A 38 4.12 10.59 2.14
C TYR A 38 3.56 9.44 2.99
N HIS A 39 4.40 8.80 3.82
CA HIS A 39 3.95 7.67 4.66
C HIS A 39 2.84 8.07 5.64
N VAL A 40 2.89 9.28 6.21
CA VAL A 40 1.81 9.80 7.06
C VAL A 40 0.49 9.91 6.28
N GLN A 41 0.52 10.39 5.04
CA GLN A 41 -0.68 10.51 4.21
C GLN A 41 -1.22 9.13 3.82
N VAL A 42 -0.36 8.16 3.51
CA VAL A 42 -0.79 6.77 3.27
C VAL A 42 -1.39 6.16 4.53
N GLY A 43 -0.83 6.45 5.72
CA GLY A 43 -1.41 6.05 7.00
C GLY A 43 -2.85 6.52 7.18
N ALA A 44 -3.18 7.75 6.74
CA ALA A 44 -4.56 8.25 6.76
C ALA A 44 -5.49 7.49 5.81
N LEU A 45 -5.02 7.13 4.60
CA LEU A 45 -5.77 6.26 3.68
C LEU A 45 -6.01 4.89 4.29
N MET A 46 -4.97 4.30 4.87
CA MET A 46 -5.05 2.99 5.54
C MET A 46 -6.03 3.02 6.72
N THR A 47 -5.98 4.06 7.55
CA THR A 47 -6.89 4.25 8.68
C THR A 47 -8.36 4.18 8.23
N LYS A 48 -8.69 4.88 7.15
CA LYS A 48 -10.05 4.85 6.60
C LYS A 48 -10.48 3.44 6.21
N GLU A 49 -9.65 2.73 5.45
CA GLU A 49 -9.95 1.36 4.99
C GLU A 49 -10.07 0.37 6.17
N LEU A 50 -9.25 0.53 7.20
CA LEU A 50 -9.32 -0.33 8.40
C LEU A 50 -10.59 -0.08 9.21
N ILE A 51 -11.09 1.16 9.27
CA ILE A 51 -12.40 1.47 9.89
C ILE A 51 -13.52 0.83 9.07
N ASP A 52 -13.50 0.99 7.74
CA ASP A 52 -14.51 0.44 6.84
C ASP A 52 -14.55 -1.11 6.90
N LEU A 53 -13.40 -1.77 7.13
CA LEU A 53 -13.30 -3.22 7.35
C LEU A 53 -13.68 -3.68 8.77
N GLY A 54 -13.94 -2.75 9.70
CA GLY A 54 -14.24 -3.04 11.10
C GLY A 54 -13.04 -3.54 11.92
N LEU A 55 -11.81 -3.25 11.46
CA LEU A 55 -10.57 -3.70 12.11
C LEU A 55 -10.07 -2.74 13.19
N ILE A 56 -10.40 -1.47 13.06
CA ILE A 56 -10.19 -0.43 14.08
C ILE A 56 -11.44 0.46 14.15
N THR A 57 -11.58 1.21 15.22
CA THR A 57 -12.71 2.11 15.44
C THR A 57 -12.29 3.58 15.36
N ALA A 58 -13.25 4.47 15.08
CA ALA A 58 -13.01 5.91 15.12
C ALA A 58 -12.60 6.39 16.53
N GLU A 59 -13.05 5.71 17.58
CA GLU A 59 -12.67 6.00 18.97
C GLU A 59 -11.20 5.64 19.24
N GLU A 60 -10.72 4.48 18.74
CA GLU A 60 -9.29 4.10 18.82
C GLU A 60 -8.41 5.14 18.11
N VAL A 61 -8.83 5.62 16.95
CA VAL A 61 -8.11 6.65 16.19
C VAL A 61 -8.12 8.00 16.94
N ALA A 62 -9.26 8.40 17.51
CA ALA A 62 -9.35 9.66 18.25
C ALA A 62 -8.48 9.68 19.53
N ASN A 63 -8.20 8.52 20.10
CA ASN A 63 -7.40 8.35 21.32
C ASN A 63 -6.03 7.73 21.07
N GLU A 64 -5.57 7.65 19.81
CA GLU A 64 -4.33 6.98 19.45
C GLU A 64 -3.08 7.71 19.98
N ASN A 65 -2.03 6.92 20.19
CA ASN A 65 -0.70 7.49 20.44
C ASN A 65 -0.11 7.96 19.08
N PRO A 66 0.21 9.24 18.90
CA PRO A 66 0.78 9.75 17.65
C PRO A 66 2.10 9.07 17.23
N ALA A 67 2.88 8.53 18.19
CA ALA A 67 4.09 7.77 17.89
C ALA A 67 3.79 6.34 17.38
N TRP A 68 2.59 5.83 17.66
CA TRP A 68 2.11 4.52 17.23
C TRP A 68 0.62 4.61 16.87
N PRO A 69 0.28 5.18 15.69
CA PRO A 69 -1.10 5.32 15.23
C PRO A 69 -1.84 3.98 15.15
N ALA A 70 -3.16 4.01 15.29
CA ALA A 70 -4.01 2.82 15.37
C ALA A 70 -3.87 1.89 14.16
N TYR A 71 -3.66 2.45 12.96
CA TYR A 71 -3.46 1.65 11.75
C TYR A 71 -2.25 0.71 11.82
N LYS A 72 -1.22 1.02 12.64
CA LYS A 72 -0.01 0.18 12.77
C LYS A 72 -0.27 -1.20 13.38
N LYS A 73 -1.43 -1.40 13.97
CA LYS A 73 -1.86 -2.74 14.42
C LYS A 73 -1.97 -3.71 13.24
N HIS A 74 -2.38 -3.22 12.08
CA HIS A 74 -2.63 -4.01 10.87
C HIS A 74 -1.74 -3.65 9.68
N PHE A 75 -1.04 -2.51 9.74
CA PHE A 75 -0.08 -2.06 8.73
C PHE A 75 1.16 -1.49 9.45
N MET A 76 2.12 -2.34 9.78
CA MET A 76 3.23 -2.01 10.67
C MET A 76 4.54 -1.64 9.95
N HIS A 77 4.61 -1.77 8.63
CA HIS A 77 5.80 -1.48 7.82
C HIS A 77 5.68 -0.19 7.00
N GLY A 78 6.75 0.19 6.30
CA GLY A 78 6.75 1.32 5.37
C GLY A 78 5.90 1.03 4.12
N THR A 79 5.48 2.09 3.44
CA THR A 79 4.72 1.95 2.18
C THR A 79 5.64 1.84 0.97
N SER A 80 6.86 2.39 1.05
CA SER A 80 7.76 2.54 -0.10
C SER A 80 9.20 2.58 0.36
N HIS A 81 10.08 2.09 -0.48
CA HIS A 81 11.53 2.21 -0.33
C HIS A 81 12.18 2.41 -1.70
N PHE A 82 13.43 2.89 -1.70
CA PHE A 82 14.24 2.90 -2.91
C PHE A 82 14.52 1.48 -3.36
N ILE A 83 14.49 1.26 -4.67
CA ILE A 83 14.83 -0.01 -5.31
C ILE A 83 15.83 0.25 -6.43
N GLY A 84 16.80 -0.63 -6.62
CA GLY A 84 17.86 -0.53 -7.61
C GLY A 84 18.63 -1.83 -7.76
N LEU A 85 19.94 -1.82 -7.54
CA LEU A 85 20.76 -3.03 -7.54
C LEU A 85 20.35 -3.95 -6.38
N ASP A 86 20.05 -3.36 -5.23
CA ASP A 86 19.50 -4.07 -4.08
C ASP A 86 17.99 -3.83 -3.97
N VAL A 87 17.25 -4.81 -3.42
CA VAL A 87 15.80 -4.70 -3.18
C VAL A 87 15.51 -3.50 -2.28
N HIS A 88 16.23 -3.37 -1.17
CA HIS A 88 16.23 -2.17 -0.33
C HIS A 88 17.51 -1.40 -0.62
N ASP A 89 17.46 -0.54 -1.62
CA ASP A 89 18.64 0.14 -2.11
C ASP A 89 18.90 1.46 -1.35
N VAL A 90 20.09 2.00 -1.58
CA VAL A 90 20.53 3.26 -0.98
C VAL A 90 19.70 4.43 -1.49
N GLY A 91 19.48 5.42 -0.63
CA GLY A 91 18.75 6.63 -1.02
C GLY A 91 18.75 7.67 0.10
N HIS A 92 18.34 8.88 -0.26
CA HIS A 92 18.29 10.01 0.67
C HIS A 92 16.90 10.15 1.30
N TRP A 93 16.60 9.36 2.32
CA TRP A 93 15.32 9.30 3.02
C TRP A 93 14.77 10.63 3.53
N HIS A 94 15.68 11.61 3.80
CA HIS A 94 15.32 12.91 4.38
C HIS A 94 15.23 14.03 3.33
N LYS A 95 15.57 13.73 2.08
CA LYS A 95 15.43 14.70 0.99
C LYS A 95 14.06 14.58 0.35
N PRO A 96 13.55 15.66 -0.26
CA PRO A 96 12.39 15.58 -1.12
C PRO A 96 12.60 14.58 -2.25
N ILE A 97 11.50 13.91 -2.64
CA ILE A 97 11.47 13.06 -3.82
C ILE A 97 11.71 13.93 -5.06
N GLU A 98 12.48 13.40 -6.00
CA GLU A 98 12.81 14.05 -7.26
C GLU A 98 12.37 13.18 -8.44
N ALA A 99 12.14 13.79 -9.61
CA ALA A 99 11.92 13.05 -10.85
C ALA A 99 13.14 12.16 -11.16
N GLY A 100 12.88 10.96 -11.69
CA GLY A 100 13.88 9.93 -11.94
C GLY A 100 14.08 8.94 -10.79
N HIS A 101 13.56 9.21 -9.59
CA HIS A 101 13.57 8.21 -8.52
C HIS A 101 12.60 7.06 -8.84
N VAL A 102 12.98 5.85 -8.42
CA VAL A 102 12.12 4.66 -8.47
C VAL A 102 11.84 4.19 -7.04
N PHE A 103 10.57 3.91 -6.75
CA PHE A 103 10.12 3.42 -5.45
C PHE A 103 9.18 2.25 -5.62
N THR A 104 9.18 1.34 -4.64
CA THR A 104 8.08 0.41 -4.44
C THR A 104 6.85 1.17 -3.90
N VAL A 105 5.65 0.65 -4.17
CA VAL A 105 4.41 1.02 -3.46
C VAL A 105 3.76 -0.26 -3.00
N GLU A 106 3.91 -0.58 -1.71
CA GLU A 106 3.65 -1.90 -1.14
C GLU A 106 2.77 -1.89 0.14
N PRO A 107 1.62 -1.23 0.15
CA PRO A 107 0.76 -1.29 1.32
C PRO A 107 0.25 -2.71 1.57
N GLY A 108 0.03 -3.04 2.84
CA GLY A 108 -0.51 -4.34 3.23
C GLY A 108 -1.40 -4.26 4.47
N ILE A 109 -2.34 -5.19 4.57
CA ILE A 109 -3.20 -5.38 5.75
C ILE A 109 -2.98 -6.78 6.28
N TYR A 110 -2.68 -6.88 7.58
CA TYR A 110 -2.38 -8.14 8.27
C TYR A 110 -3.30 -8.33 9.47
N ILE A 111 -4.11 -9.40 9.45
CA ILE A 111 -5.13 -9.72 10.44
C ILE A 111 -4.76 -11.06 11.08
N ARG A 112 -4.04 -11.00 12.20
CA ARG A 112 -3.52 -12.21 12.88
C ARG A 112 -4.63 -13.15 13.31
N GLU A 113 -5.73 -12.60 13.81
CA GLU A 113 -6.89 -13.33 14.30
C GLU A 113 -7.58 -14.15 13.20
N GLU A 114 -7.43 -13.71 11.94
CA GLU A 114 -7.99 -14.38 10.77
C GLU A 114 -6.95 -15.21 10.00
N ASN A 115 -5.68 -15.22 10.41
CA ASN A 115 -4.54 -15.76 9.67
C ASN A 115 -4.51 -15.26 8.22
N LEU A 116 -4.84 -13.98 8.02
CA LEU A 116 -4.95 -13.33 6.72
C LEU A 116 -3.96 -12.17 6.63
N GLY A 117 -3.15 -12.18 5.57
CA GLY A 117 -2.28 -11.07 5.21
C GLY A 117 -2.31 -10.85 3.71
N ILE A 118 -2.52 -9.61 3.29
CA ILE A 118 -2.54 -9.23 1.87
C ILE A 118 -1.64 -8.02 1.71
N ARG A 119 -0.67 -8.10 0.80
CA ARG A 119 0.16 -7.00 0.33
C ARG A 119 0.11 -6.96 -1.20
N LEU A 120 -0.06 -5.77 -1.75
CA LEU A 120 0.07 -5.47 -3.17
C LEU A 120 1.26 -4.55 -3.36
N GLU A 121 2.00 -4.75 -4.43
CA GLU A 121 3.23 -4.02 -4.67
C GLU A 121 3.44 -3.80 -6.16
N ASN A 122 3.70 -2.54 -6.54
CA ASN A 122 4.17 -2.14 -7.85
C ASN A 122 5.38 -1.21 -7.69
N ASP A 123 6.20 -1.15 -8.75
CA ASP A 123 7.33 -0.24 -8.85
C ASP A 123 6.94 1.00 -9.65
N ILE A 124 7.26 2.17 -9.11
CA ILE A 124 6.83 3.47 -9.63
C ILE A 124 8.05 4.32 -9.98
N LEU A 125 8.14 4.75 -11.23
CA LEU A 125 9.09 5.78 -11.67
C LEU A 125 8.44 7.16 -11.47
N ILE A 126 9.08 8.03 -10.69
CA ILE A 126 8.63 9.41 -10.50
C ILE A 126 9.01 10.25 -11.73
N THR A 127 8.05 10.99 -12.26
CA THR A 127 8.23 11.94 -13.35
C THR A 127 8.06 13.39 -12.86
N GLU A 128 8.33 14.38 -13.70
CA GLU A 128 8.13 15.79 -13.33
C GLU A 128 6.66 16.10 -13.01
N ASP A 129 5.73 15.47 -13.73
CA ASP A 129 4.28 15.76 -13.66
C ASP A 129 3.48 14.68 -12.92
N GLY A 130 4.14 13.60 -12.41
CA GLY A 130 3.44 12.52 -11.75
C GLY A 130 4.28 11.25 -11.62
N PHE A 131 3.78 10.13 -12.12
CA PHE A 131 4.48 8.85 -12.07
C PHE A 131 4.16 7.95 -13.27
N ILE A 132 5.05 6.98 -13.51
CA ILE A 132 4.81 5.85 -14.41
C ILE A 132 4.79 4.58 -13.55
N ASP A 133 3.70 3.83 -13.63
CA ASP A 133 3.61 2.49 -13.05
C ASP A 133 4.32 1.51 -13.99
N LEU A 134 5.49 1.01 -13.57
CA LEU A 134 6.32 0.09 -14.37
C LEU A 134 5.67 -1.29 -14.51
N MET A 135 4.73 -1.62 -13.61
CA MET A 135 3.98 -2.88 -13.58
C MET A 135 2.53 -2.71 -14.05
N GLY A 136 2.16 -1.55 -14.60
CA GLY A 136 0.79 -1.22 -14.98
C GLY A 136 0.13 -2.15 -16.02
N HIS A 137 0.90 -3.06 -16.63
CA HIS A 137 0.39 -4.10 -17.52
C HIS A 137 -0.04 -5.40 -16.80
N ILE A 138 0.23 -5.50 -15.49
CA ILE A 138 -0.12 -6.66 -14.67
C ILE A 138 -1.52 -6.45 -14.08
N PRO A 139 -2.46 -7.39 -14.24
CA PRO A 139 -3.80 -7.29 -13.68
C PRO A 139 -3.79 -7.15 -12.15
N LEU A 140 -4.57 -6.20 -11.66
CA LEU A 140 -4.74 -5.92 -10.23
C LEU A 140 -6.18 -6.09 -9.76
N GLU A 141 -7.17 -6.11 -10.66
CA GLU A 141 -8.56 -6.32 -10.27
C GLU A 141 -8.78 -7.78 -9.83
N ALA A 142 -9.50 -7.97 -8.72
CA ALA A 142 -9.75 -9.30 -8.18
C ALA A 142 -10.44 -10.23 -9.20
N ASP A 143 -11.38 -9.69 -10.00
CA ASP A 143 -12.09 -10.44 -11.02
C ASP A 143 -11.20 -10.86 -12.19
N GLU A 144 -10.27 -9.99 -12.60
CA GLU A 144 -9.29 -10.31 -13.64
C GLU A 144 -8.33 -11.40 -13.19
N ILE A 145 -7.87 -11.35 -11.93
CA ILE A 145 -7.02 -12.37 -11.32
C ILE A 145 -7.74 -13.72 -11.28
N GLU A 146 -8.99 -13.74 -10.82
CA GLU A 146 -9.78 -14.99 -10.81
C GLU A 146 -10.00 -15.54 -12.21
N ALA A 147 -10.28 -14.68 -13.19
CA ALA A 147 -10.44 -15.10 -14.58
C ALA A 147 -9.16 -15.72 -15.15
N MET A 148 -7.99 -15.13 -14.86
CA MET A 148 -6.70 -15.67 -15.27
C MET A 148 -6.38 -17.02 -14.61
N MET A 149 -6.81 -17.21 -13.35
CA MET A 149 -6.58 -18.46 -12.61
C MET A 149 -7.56 -19.58 -12.98
N ALA A 150 -8.66 -19.24 -13.63
CA ALA A 150 -9.64 -20.24 -14.08
C ALA A 150 -9.19 -21.04 -15.32
N GLY A 151 -8.11 -20.63 -16.01
CA GLY A 151 -7.50 -21.31 -17.15
C GLY A 151 -8.17 -21.00 -18.49
#